data_9e7e6afe1fbc6786ce75dab4b26beedb
#
_entry.id   9e7e6afe1fbc6786ce75dab4b26beedb
#
_cell.length_a   1.000
_cell.length_b   1.000
_cell.length_c   1.000
_cell.angle_alpha   90.00
_cell.angle_beta   90.00
_cell.angle_gamma   90.00
#
_symmetry.space_group_name_H-M   'P 1'
#
loop_
_entity.id
_entity.type
_entity.pdbx_description
1 polymer ?
#
loop_
_entity_poly.entity_id
_entity_poly.type
_entity_poly.pdbx_seq_one_letter_code
_entity_poly.pdbx_strand_id
1 'polypeptide(L)'
;MSPRYAYFYLMGDEPDRVGATVLRHVAHWRGLQLPGYLGGPFADRSGGLISFSADDDQQAQRAVDTDPFVQEGLLAAHWLKQWMPE
;
A
#
# COMPACT_ATOMS: atom_id res chain seq x y z
N MET A 1 19.56 -3.20 10.63
CA MET A 1 18.83 -2.88 9.39
C MET A 1 17.38 -3.27 9.54
N SER A 2 16.48 -2.41 9.09
CA SER A 2 15.06 -2.70 9.14
C SER A 2 14.65 -3.65 8.01
N PRO A 3 13.72 -4.57 8.26
CA PRO A 3 13.17 -5.41 7.19
C PRO A 3 12.50 -4.58 6.11
N ARG A 4 12.54 -5.09 4.89
CA ARG A 4 11.84 -4.48 3.77
C ARG A 4 10.56 -5.26 3.50
N TYR A 5 9.52 -4.54 3.08
CA TYR A 5 8.20 -5.11 2.83
C TYR A 5 7.70 -4.73 1.44
N ALA A 6 6.89 -5.60 0.89
CA ALA A 6 6.12 -5.35 -0.32
C ALA A 6 4.64 -5.49 0.01
N TYR A 7 3.89 -4.44 -0.24
CA TYR A 7 2.44 -4.41 -0.15
C TYR A 7 1.92 -4.24 -1.57
N PHE A 8 1.13 -5.19 -2.02
CA PHE A 8 0.58 -5.14 -3.37
C PHE A 8 -0.90 -5.50 -3.31
N TYR A 9 -1.65 -4.92 -4.24
CA TYR A 9 -3.11 -4.98 -4.15
C TYR A 9 -3.75 -4.94 -5.52
N LEU A 10 -4.94 -5.51 -5.59
CA LEU A 10 -5.81 -5.46 -6.76
C LEU A 10 -7.05 -4.63 -6.38
N MET A 11 -7.46 -3.76 -7.32
CA MET A 11 -8.61 -2.89 -7.11
C MET A 11 -9.91 -3.67 -7.19
N GLY A 12 -10.89 -3.25 -6.39
CA GLY A 12 -12.26 -3.71 -6.50
C GLY A 12 -13.00 -2.99 -7.64
N ASP A 13 -14.30 -3.21 -7.70
CA ASP A 13 -15.15 -2.78 -8.82
C ASP A 13 -15.98 -1.55 -8.45
N GLU A 14 -15.31 -0.50 -7.94
CA GLU A 14 -15.95 0.76 -7.57
C GLU A 14 -15.08 1.94 -8.02
N PRO A 15 -14.95 2.17 -9.35
CA PRO A 15 -14.00 3.14 -9.87
C PRO A 15 -14.23 4.57 -9.38
N ASP A 16 -15.47 4.98 -9.18
CA ASP A 16 -15.76 6.34 -8.69
C ASP A 16 -15.29 6.53 -7.26
N ARG A 17 -15.52 5.55 -6.39
CA ARG A 17 -15.06 5.60 -5.01
C ARG A 17 -13.54 5.53 -4.94
N VAL A 18 -12.93 4.70 -5.77
CA VAL A 18 -11.47 4.63 -5.89
C VAL A 18 -10.90 5.98 -6.28
N GLY A 19 -11.45 6.60 -7.33
CA GLY A 19 -11.01 7.92 -7.78
C GLY A 19 -11.11 8.99 -6.69
N ALA A 20 -12.19 8.95 -5.89
CA ALA A 20 -12.39 9.91 -4.80
C ALA A 20 -11.42 9.67 -3.63
N THR A 21 -10.79 8.50 -3.54
CA THR A 21 -9.95 8.09 -2.40
C THR A 21 -8.45 8.17 -2.71
N VAL A 22 -8.06 8.21 -3.99
CA VAL A 22 -6.65 8.13 -4.42
C VAL A 22 -5.77 9.15 -3.71
N LEU A 23 -6.19 10.40 -3.61
CA LEU A 23 -5.35 11.43 -2.99
C LEU A 23 -5.10 11.17 -1.52
N ARG A 24 -6.10 10.66 -0.79
CA ARG A 24 -5.93 10.29 0.61
C ARG A 24 -5.01 9.08 0.77
N HIS A 25 -5.12 8.10 -0.15
CA HIS A 25 -4.22 6.94 -0.19
C HIS A 25 -2.76 7.39 -0.37
N VAL A 26 -2.49 8.23 -1.36
CA VAL A 26 -1.14 8.74 -1.62
C VAL A 26 -0.63 9.55 -0.42
N ALA A 27 -1.46 10.43 0.14
CA ALA A 27 -1.08 11.24 1.29
C ALA A 27 -0.77 10.39 2.52
N HIS A 28 -1.53 9.32 2.74
CA HIS A 28 -1.28 8.38 3.83
C HIS A 28 0.12 7.80 3.75
N TRP A 29 0.47 7.22 2.61
CA TRP A 29 1.77 6.56 2.45
C TRP A 29 2.93 7.54 2.51
N ARG A 30 2.81 8.68 1.86
CA ARG A 30 3.84 9.73 1.92
C ARG A 30 4.01 10.28 3.32
N GLY A 31 2.91 10.46 4.03
CA GLY A 31 2.93 11.01 5.39
C GLY A 31 3.59 10.10 6.42
N LEU A 32 3.63 8.80 6.18
CA LEU A 32 4.30 7.85 7.08
C LEU A 32 5.81 7.99 7.07
N GLN A 33 6.39 8.54 6.00
CA GLN A 33 7.84 8.75 5.85
C GLN A 33 8.65 7.47 6.13
N LEU A 34 8.15 6.33 5.69
CA LEU A 34 8.85 5.05 5.87
C LEU A 34 10.11 5.02 5.01
N PRO A 35 11.24 4.51 5.55
CA PRO A 35 12.47 4.45 4.77
C PRO A 35 12.31 3.64 3.50
N GLY A 36 12.91 4.13 2.42
CA GLY A 36 12.90 3.42 1.13
C GLY A 36 11.54 3.31 0.48
N TYR A 37 10.56 4.16 0.88
CA TYR A 37 9.24 4.14 0.28
C TYR A 37 9.31 4.34 -1.23
N LEU A 38 8.66 3.43 -1.95
CA LEU A 38 8.49 3.52 -3.40
C LEU A 38 7.15 2.87 -3.72
N GLY A 39 6.26 3.60 -4.36
CA GLY A 39 4.92 3.07 -4.63
C GLY A 39 4.31 3.66 -5.87
N GLY A 40 3.37 2.94 -6.44
CA GLY A 40 2.65 3.38 -7.61
C GLY A 40 1.68 2.33 -8.13
N PRO A 41 0.78 2.75 -9.03
CA PRO A 41 -0.15 1.82 -9.66
C PRO A 41 0.55 0.94 -10.69
N PHE A 42 -0.03 -0.23 -10.94
CA PHE A 42 0.35 -1.02 -12.11
C PHE A 42 -0.04 -0.28 -13.40
N ALA A 43 0.70 -0.55 -14.48
CA ALA A 43 0.49 0.16 -15.75
C ALA A 43 -0.93 0.00 -16.29
N ASP A 44 -1.55 -1.15 -16.06
CA ASP A 44 -2.92 -1.46 -16.52
C ASP A 44 -3.99 -0.98 -15.53
N ARG A 45 -3.61 -0.32 -14.44
CA ARG A 45 -4.52 0.19 -13.41
C ARG A 45 -5.28 -0.89 -12.64
N SER A 46 -4.86 -2.16 -12.72
CA SER A 46 -5.50 -3.25 -11.99
C SER A 46 -5.25 -3.21 -10.48
N GLY A 47 -4.22 -2.50 -10.05
CA GLY A 47 -3.83 -2.39 -8.65
C GLY A 47 -2.55 -1.61 -8.53
N GLY A 48 -1.77 -1.91 -7.50
CA GLY A 48 -0.51 -1.24 -7.28
C GLY A 48 0.43 -2.01 -6.38
N LEU A 49 1.64 -1.46 -6.24
CA LEU A 49 2.69 -2.00 -5.40
C LEU A 49 3.30 -0.86 -4.59
N ILE A 50 3.50 -1.11 -3.30
CA ILE A 50 4.22 -0.19 -2.41
C ILE A 50 5.28 -1.00 -1.68
N SER A 51 6.54 -0.57 -1.78
CA SER A 51 7.62 -1.17 -1.02
C SER A 51 8.23 -0.15 -0.05
N PHE A 52 8.64 -0.64 1.12
CA PHE A 52 9.13 0.22 2.19
C PHE A 52 9.86 -0.63 3.23
N SER A 53 10.63 0.05 4.10
CA SER A 53 11.18 -0.59 5.28
C SER A 53 10.38 -0.19 6.51
N ALA A 54 10.24 -1.11 7.45
CA ALA A 54 9.57 -0.87 8.73
C ALA A 54 10.37 -1.57 9.84
N ASP A 55 10.13 -1.19 11.09
CA ASP A 55 10.87 -1.75 12.22
C ASP A 55 10.54 -3.23 12.45
N ASP A 56 9.28 -3.59 12.23
CA ASP A 56 8.78 -4.94 12.43
C ASP A 56 7.49 -5.18 11.65
N ASP A 57 6.99 -6.41 11.70
CA ASP A 57 5.76 -6.81 11.01
C ASP A 57 4.55 -6.01 11.50
N GLN A 58 4.51 -5.65 12.79
CA GLN A 58 3.37 -4.90 13.34
C GLN A 58 3.30 -3.49 12.77
N GLN A 59 4.43 -2.81 12.64
CA GLN A 59 4.48 -1.49 12.02
C GLN A 59 4.05 -1.56 10.57
N ALA A 60 4.54 -2.55 9.83
CA ALA A 60 4.17 -2.75 8.42
C ALA A 60 2.67 -3.02 8.28
N GLN A 61 2.12 -3.88 9.13
CA GLN A 61 0.69 -4.22 9.09
C GLN A 61 -0.19 -3.01 9.42
N ARG A 62 0.20 -2.19 10.42
CA ARG A 62 -0.54 -0.97 10.74
C ARG A 62 -0.56 0.01 9.57
N ALA A 63 0.55 0.12 8.85
CA ALA A 63 0.61 0.99 7.68
C ALA A 63 -0.41 0.57 6.62
N VAL A 64 -0.54 -0.73 6.38
CA VAL A 64 -1.53 -1.29 5.45
C VAL A 64 -2.94 -1.12 5.98
N ASP A 65 -3.18 -1.47 7.24
CA ASP A 65 -4.53 -1.44 7.84
C ASP A 65 -5.13 -0.02 7.87
N THR A 66 -4.29 1.00 7.90
CA THR A 66 -4.73 2.39 7.93
C THR A 66 -4.74 3.05 6.55
N ASP A 67 -4.39 2.32 5.50
CA ASP A 67 -4.53 2.81 4.12
C ASP A 67 -6.00 3.09 3.82
N PRO A 68 -6.35 4.28 3.32
CA PRO A 68 -7.73 4.60 2.94
C PRO A 68 -8.37 3.59 1.98
N PHE A 69 -7.61 2.98 1.08
CA PHE A 69 -8.16 1.92 0.23
C PHE A 69 -8.62 0.71 1.03
N VAL A 70 -7.89 0.34 2.07
CA VAL A 70 -8.28 -0.76 2.96
C VAL A 70 -9.44 -0.36 3.84
N GLN A 71 -9.38 0.82 4.46
CA GLN A 71 -10.40 1.34 5.35
C GLN A 71 -11.77 1.46 4.68
N GLU A 72 -11.78 1.85 3.40
CA GLU A 72 -13.01 2.02 2.62
C GLU A 72 -13.47 0.74 1.92
N GLY A 73 -12.72 -0.36 2.08
CA GLY A 73 -13.07 -1.64 1.46
C GLY A 73 -13.02 -1.63 -0.06
N LEU A 74 -12.07 -0.91 -0.64
CA LEU A 74 -12.01 -0.70 -2.10
C LEU A 74 -11.14 -1.72 -2.84
N LEU A 75 -10.45 -2.59 -2.11
CA LEU A 75 -9.55 -3.57 -2.72
C LEU A 75 -10.23 -4.93 -2.86
N ALA A 76 -10.08 -5.55 -4.03
CA ALA A 76 -10.53 -6.93 -4.23
C ALA A 76 -9.66 -7.90 -3.44
N ALA A 77 -8.36 -7.62 -3.37
CA ALA A 77 -7.40 -8.43 -2.63
C ALA A 77 -6.15 -7.61 -2.33
N HIS A 78 -5.44 -7.95 -1.27
CA HIS A 78 -4.15 -7.34 -0.99
C HIS A 78 -3.29 -8.29 -0.18
N TRP A 79 -1.97 -8.09 -0.28
CA TRP A 79 -0.96 -8.91 0.38
C TRP A 79 0.13 -8.02 0.94
N LEU A 80 0.60 -8.36 2.14
CA LEU A 80 1.79 -7.76 2.74
C LEU A 80 2.80 -8.89 2.98
N LYS A 81 3.99 -8.75 2.41
CA LYS A 81 5.05 -9.74 2.56
C LYS A 81 6.35 -9.04 2.96
N GLN A 82 7.10 -9.65 3.86
CA GLN A 82 8.49 -9.27 4.01
C GLN A 82 9.22 -9.69 2.74
N TRP A 83 9.96 -8.76 2.16
CA TRP A 83 10.61 -8.95 0.87
C TRP A 83 12.12 -8.82 1.04
N MET A 84 12.84 -9.74 0.44
CA MET A 84 14.30 -9.77 0.50
C MET A 84 14.85 -9.53 -0.90
N PRO A 85 14.93 -8.26 -1.35
CA PRO A 85 15.43 -7.96 -2.69
C PRO A 85 16.90 -8.36 -2.82
N GLU A 86 17.26 -8.83 -4.00
CA GLU A 86 18.63 -9.24 -4.32
C GLU A 86 19.46 -8.08 -4.84
#